data_72637a73b751749707724c5353eae16c
#
_entry.id   72637a73b751749707724c5353eae16c
#
_cell.length_a   1.000
_cell.length_b   1.000
_cell.length_c   1.000
_cell.angle_alpha   90.00
_cell.angle_beta   90.00
_cell.angle_gamma   90.00
#
_symmetry.space_group_name_H-M   'P 1'
#
loop_
_entity.id
_entity.type
_entity.pdbx_description
1 polymer ?
#
loop_
_entity_poly.entity_id
_entity_poly.type
_entity_poly.pdbx_seq_one_letter_code
_entity_poly.pdbx_strand_id
1 'polypeptide(L)'
;VPVPPIDLAKSIGYRLKLIDNKIELNQKTNQTLEQMAQALFKSWFVDFDPVRAKTAANAVGENAQRAAMVAISGKDYAALDQLEQQNPEQYQQLQATADLFPDNLIDSELGEIPEGWGITEIKELSSKLSKGTTAAKKDLLKAGDEKIINFLKVRDISDDGEISRVKLDKIPKSVHVGVLKRSILEANDLLFSIAGTIGRVALVEEDLTNSNCNQAIAFIRLKEPEIHLELCYLNLVGKRVQDEVISKVVQGVQANFSLTGLGEIKLLIPSLKFLEYFNKVISDIHYKKKLLFRENRALTDIRDTLLPRLLSGELSIDTSETEF
;
A
#
# COMPACT_ATOMS: atom_id res chain seq x y z
N VAL A 1 3.41 -5.91 41.75
CA VAL A 1 4.19 -6.80 40.89
C VAL A 1 5.58 -6.92 41.51
N PRO A 2 6.09 -8.13 41.78
CA PRO A 2 7.45 -8.29 42.26
C PRO A 2 8.44 -7.72 41.25
N VAL A 3 9.39 -6.92 41.73
CA VAL A 3 10.45 -6.37 40.89
C VAL A 3 11.57 -7.41 40.81
N PRO A 4 11.98 -7.86 39.60
CA PRO A 4 13.04 -8.85 39.50
C PRO A 4 14.40 -8.27 39.95
N PRO A 5 15.38 -9.11 40.36
CA PRO A 5 16.75 -8.66 40.62
C PRO A 5 17.30 -7.83 39.49
N ILE A 6 18.17 -6.85 39.81
CA ILE A 6 18.59 -5.81 38.85
C ILE A 6 19.26 -6.39 37.58
N ASP A 7 20.04 -7.45 37.71
CA ASP A 7 20.74 -8.10 36.58
C ASP A 7 19.75 -8.85 35.69
N LEU A 8 18.74 -9.50 36.27
CA LEU A 8 17.66 -10.12 35.53
C LEU A 8 16.81 -9.06 34.80
N ALA A 9 16.51 -7.94 35.48
CA ALA A 9 15.78 -6.83 34.86
C ALA A 9 16.55 -6.23 33.67
N LYS A 10 17.87 -6.09 33.77
CA LYS A 10 18.74 -5.63 32.64
C LYS A 10 18.71 -6.62 31.49
N SER A 11 18.85 -7.93 31.77
CA SER A 11 18.82 -8.97 30.72
C SER A 11 17.46 -9.03 30.01
N ILE A 12 16.35 -8.92 30.75
CA ILE A 12 15.01 -8.81 30.19
C ILE A 12 14.90 -7.58 29.28
N GLY A 13 15.32 -6.41 29.81
CA GLY A 13 15.27 -5.16 29.06
C GLY A 13 16.09 -5.21 27.78
N TYR A 14 17.27 -5.79 27.80
CA TYR A 14 18.12 -5.96 26.63
C TYR A 14 17.44 -6.82 25.54
N ARG A 15 16.90 -8.00 25.92
CA ARG A 15 16.23 -8.90 24.96
C ARG A 15 14.98 -8.27 24.33
N LEU A 16 14.17 -7.56 25.16
CA LEU A 16 13.00 -6.84 24.63
C LEU A 16 13.41 -5.71 23.69
N LYS A 17 14.52 -5.00 24.02
CA LYS A 17 15.07 -3.96 23.14
C LYS A 17 15.50 -4.53 21.78
N LEU A 18 16.04 -5.75 21.72
CA LEU A 18 16.36 -6.38 20.43
C LEU A 18 15.12 -6.60 19.56
N ILE A 19 14.00 -7.00 20.19
CA ILE A 19 12.71 -7.15 19.49
C ILE A 19 12.23 -5.77 18.99
N ASP A 20 12.24 -4.75 19.85
CA ASP A 20 11.83 -3.40 19.47
C ASP A 20 12.71 -2.83 18.35
N ASN A 21 14.02 -3.03 18.41
CA ASN A 21 14.96 -2.62 17.35
C ASN A 21 14.65 -3.32 16.01
N LYS A 22 14.29 -4.61 16.06
CA LYS A 22 13.91 -5.36 14.85
C LYS A 22 12.60 -4.84 14.26
N ILE A 23 11.60 -4.55 15.10
CA ILE A 23 10.33 -3.92 14.68
C ILE A 23 10.60 -2.57 14.01
N GLU A 24 11.43 -1.72 14.63
CA GLU A 24 11.79 -0.42 14.07
C GLU A 24 12.52 -0.54 12.72
N LEU A 25 13.47 -1.48 12.62
CA LEU A 25 14.18 -1.76 11.36
C LEU A 25 13.21 -2.18 10.25
N ASN A 26 12.28 -3.06 10.56
CA ASN A 26 11.26 -3.50 9.61
C ASN A 26 10.34 -2.35 9.17
N GLN A 27 9.95 -1.46 10.10
CA GLN A 27 9.17 -0.27 9.78
C GLN A 27 9.92 0.67 8.84
N LYS A 28 11.21 0.95 9.12
CA LYS A 28 12.07 1.76 8.24
C LYS A 28 12.23 1.12 6.86
N THR A 29 12.40 -0.20 6.83
CA THR A 29 12.49 -0.94 5.56
C THR A 29 11.18 -0.83 4.78
N ASN A 30 10.02 -0.94 5.43
CA ASN A 30 8.72 -0.77 4.78
C ASN A 30 8.52 0.63 4.22
N GLN A 31 8.96 1.67 4.94
CA GLN A 31 8.94 3.04 4.44
C GLN A 31 9.82 3.21 3.20
N THR A 32 11.02 2.61 3.20
CA THR A 32 11.91 2.64 2.03
C THR A 32 11.30 1.91 0.84
N LEU A 33 10.72 0.73 1.04
CA LEU A 33 10.05 -0.03 -0.03
C LEU A 33 8.87 0.75 -0.62
N GLU A 34 8.07 1.43 0.21
CA GLU A 34 6.99 2.30 -0.25
C GLU A 34 7.52 3.48 -1.07
N GLN A 35 8.57 4.15 -0.58
CA GLN A 35 9.23 5.24 -1.32
C GLN A 35 9.78 4.77 -2.68
N MET A 36 10.34 3.57 -2.75
CA MET A 36 10.80 2.97 -4.01
C MET A 36 9.64 2.74 -4.99
N ALA A 37 8.54 2.16 -4.51
CA ALA A 37 7.35 1.94 -5.35
C ALA A 37 6.77 3.26 -5.87
N GLN A 38 6.66 4.28 -4.99
CA GLN A 38 6.16 5.59 -5.36
C GLN A 38 7.12 6.35 -6.29
N ALA A 39 8.44 6.24 -6.11
CA ALA A 39 9.42 6.84 -7.00
C ALA A 39 9.36 6.23 -8.40
N LEU A 40 9.25 4.91 -8.49
CA LEU A 40 9.08 4.20 -9.76
C LEU A 40 7.77 4.61 -10.44
N PHE A 41 6.67 4.63 -9.68
CA PHE A 41 5.38 5.08 -10.18
C PHE A 41 5.44 6.53 -10.66
N LYS A 42 6.05 7.42 -9.89
CA LYS A 42 6.22 8.82 -10.27
C LYS A 42 6.99 8.98 -11.58
N SER A 43 8.14 8.32 -11.70
CA SER A 43 8.98 8.37 -12.91
C SER A 43 8.22 7.85 -14.15
N TRP A 44 7.43 6.77 -14.02
CA TRP A 44 6.81 6.10 -15.16
C TRP A 44 5.42 6.64 -15.53
N PHE A 45 4.62 7.09 -14.53
CA PHE A 45 3.21 7.46 -14.72
C PHE A 45 2.90 8.95 -14.49
N VAL A 46 3.85 9.71 -13.95
CA VAL A 46 3.65 11.14 -13.67
C VAL A 46 4.64 11.99 -14.45
N ASP A 47 5.94 11.73 -14.29
CA ASP A 47 7.01 12.49 -14.97
C ASP A 47 7.25 11.96 -16.38
N PHE A 48 6.91 10.70 -16.65
CA PHE A 48 7.14 9.99 -17.92
C PHE A 48 8.61 9.99 -18.35
N ASP A 49 9.54 9.88 -17.39
CA ASP A 49 10.97 10.02 -17.63
C ASP A 49 11.49 9.16 -18.81
N PRO A 50 11.12 7.86 -18.94
CA PRO A 50 11.58 7.04 -20.06
C PRO A 50 11.06 7.54 -21.42
N VAL A 51 9.80 8.03 -21.49
CA VAL A 51 9.20 8.53 -22.72
C VAL A 51 9.83 9.87 -23.10
N ARG A 52 10.00 10.78 -22.12
CA ARG A 52 10.67 12.07 -22.34
C ARG A 52 12.13 11.89 -22.81
N ALA A 53 12.83 10.91 -22.22
CA ALA A 53 14.19 10.58 -22.66
C ALA A 53 14.22 10.08 -24.10
N LYS A 54 13.28 9.21 -24.52
CA LYS A 54 13.15 8.78 -25.92
C LYS A 54 12.85 9.93 -26.85
N THR A 55 11.85 10.76 -26.51
CA THR A 55 11.45 11.93 -27.32
C THR A 55 12.62 12.89 -27.51
N ALA A 56 13.38 13.18 -26.43
CA ALA A 56 14.53 14.07 -26.50
C ALA A 56 15.67 13.49 -27.38
N ALA A 57 15.97 12.19 -27.22
CA ALA A 57 16.98 11.50 -28.01
C ALA A 57 16.61 11.49 -29.52
N ASN A 58 15.35 11.19 -29.83
CA ASN A 58 14.84 11.22 -31.23
C ASN A 58 15.00 12.62 -31.85
N ALA A 59 14.75 13.68 -31.11
CA ALA A 59 14.86 15.06 -31.60
C ALA A 59 16.29 15.45 -32.02
N VAL A 60 17.32 14.82 -31.47
CA VAL A 60 18.73 15.07 -31.75
C VAL A 60 19.40 13.95 -32.55
N GLY A 61 18.63 12.91 -32.95
CA GLY A 61 19.13 11.78 -33.73
C GLY A 61 19.95 10.77 -32.91
N GLU A 62 19.78 10.76 -31.60
CA GLU A 62 20.42 9.79 -30.67
C GLU A 62 19.57 8.52 -30.52
N ASN A 63 20.15 7.51 -29.86
CA ASN A 63 19.47 6.24 -29.62
C ASN A 63 18.41 6.37 -28.51
N ALA A 64 17.15 6.48 -28.89
CA ALA A 64 16.01 6.65 -28.00
C ALA A 64 15.86 5.50 -26.97
N GLN A 65 16.10 4.25 -27.41
CA GLN A 65 16.01 3.09 -26.51
C GLN A 65 17.07 3.15 -25.41
N ARG A 66 18.32 3.49 -25.77
CA ARG A 66 19.38 3.66 -24.76
C ARG A 66 19.11 4.83 -23.82
N ALA A 67 18.54 5.92 -24.32
CA ALA A 67 18.12 7.05 -23.49
C ALA A 67 17.06 6.64 -22.46
N ALA A 68 16.07 5.84 -22.88
CA ALA A 68 15.09 5.27 -21.94
C ALA A 68 15.75 4.31 -20.92
N MET A 69 16.71 3.49 -21.35
CA MET A 69 17.46 2.60 -20.43
C MET A 69 18.21 3.38 -19.36
N VAL A 70 18.79 4.54 -19.70
CA VAL A 70 19.42 5.47 -18.74
C VAL A 70 18.38 5.98 -17.74
N ALA A 71 17.23 6.46 -18.23
CA ALA A 71 16.16 6.98 -17.38
C ALA A 71 15.57 5.91 -16.43
N ILE A 72 15.42 4.66 -16.90
CA ILE A 72 14.87 3.54 -16.09
C ILE A 72 15.87 3.08 -15.03
N SER A 73 17.15 2.96 -15.39
CA SER A 73 18.16 2.34 -14.53
C SER A 73 18.94 3.32 -13.67
N GLY A 74 18.91 4.62 -13.99
CA GLY A 74 19.76 5.63 -13.39
C GLY A 74 21.25 5.48 -13.74
N LYS A 75 21.59 4.60 -14.68
CA LYS A 75 22.97 4.37 -15.17
C LYS A 75 23.28 5.34 -16.30
N ASP A 76 24.50 5.82 -16.39
CA ASP A 76 24.96 6.54 -17.56
C ASP A 76 25.29 5.58 -18.74
N TYR A 77 25.61 6.14 -19.91
CA TYR A 77 25.91 5.36 -21.10
C TYR A 77 27.11 4.45 -20.93
N ALA A 78 28.16 4.89 -20.20
CA ALA A 78 29.36 4.09 -19.96
C ALA A 78 29.03 2.89 -19.05
N ALA A 79 28.18 3.09 -18.04
CA ALA A 79 27.71 2.00 -17.19
C ALA A 79 26.80 1.01 -17.93
N LEU A 80 26.03 1.48 -18.92
CA LEU A 80 25.26 0.59 -19.81
C LEU A 80 26.17 -0.26 -20.70
N ASP A 81 27.27 0.29 -21.24
CA ASP A 81 28.26 -0.46 -22.04
C ASP A 81 28.96 -1.54 -21.18
N GLN A 82 29.27 -1.22 -19.92
CA GLN A 82 29.78 -2.19 -18.97
C GLN A 82 28.78 -3.28 -18.64
N LEU A 83 27.50 -2.90 -18.45
CA LEU A 83 26.43 -3.85 -18.16
C LEU A 83 26.25 -4.84 -19.33
N GLU A 84 26.29 -4.35 -20.56
CA GLU A 84 26.18 -5.18 -21.77
C GLU A 84 27.29 -6.23 -21.85
N GLN A 85 28.51 -5.85 -21.46
CA GLN A 85 29.67 -6.75 -21.48
C GLN A 85 29.68 -7.73 -20.29
N GLN A 86 29.33 -7.25 -19.08
CA GLN A 86 29.46 -8.02 -17.85
C GLN A 86 28.23 -8.86 -17.52
N ASN A 87 27.03 -8.38 -17.89
CA ASN A 87 25.76 -9.05 -17.66
C ASN A 87 24.78 -8.81 -18.82
N PRO A 88 25.01 -9.48 -19.99
CA PRO A 88 24.17 -9.30 -21.17
C PRO A 88 22.69 -9.60 -20.93
N GLU A 89 22.37 -10.53 -20.04
CA GLU A 89 20.99 -10.89 -19.71
C GLU A 89 20.27 -9.71 -19.04
N GLN A 90 20.90 -9.08 -18.06
CA GLN A 90 20.33 -7.89 -17.40
C GLN A 90 20.23 -6.71 -18.36
N TYR A 91 21.18 -6.55 -19.26
CA TYR A 91 21.11 -5.53 -20.31
C TYR A 91 19.90 -5.76 -21.22
N GLN A 92 19.68 -6.98 -21.70
CA GLN A 92 18.54 -7.35 -22.53
C GLN A 92 17.19 -7.16 -21.79
N GLN A 93 17.13 -7.48 -20.50
CA GLN A 93 15.94 -7.23 -19.69
C GLN A 93 15.65 -5.74 -19.59
N LEU A 94 16.66 -4.90 -19.38
CA LEU A 94 16.51 -3.44 -19.33
C LEU A 94 16.08 -2.88 -20.70
N GLN A 95 16.64 -3.40 -21.78
CA GLN A 95 16.26 -3.06 -23.13
C GLN A 95 14.79 -3.42 -23.40
N ALA A 96 14.37 -4.65 -23.06
CA ALA A 96 12.98 -5.06 -23.21
C ALA A 96 12.01 -4.22 -22.35
N THR A 97 12.47 -3.73 -21.18
CA THR A 97 11.71 -2.79 -20.37
C THR A 97 11.56 -1.43 -21.08
N ALA A 98 12.65 -0.90 -21.67
CA ALA A 98 12.61 0.35 -22.41
C ALA A 98 11.67 0.28 -23.62
N ASP A 99 11.54 -0.89 -24.26
CA ASP A 99 10.62 -1.12 -25.38
C ASP A 99 9.13 -1.07 -25.02
N LEU A 100 8.79 -1.18 -23.73
CA LEU A 100 7.41 -1.05 -23.28
C LEU A 100 6.91 0.39 -23.29
N PHE A 101 7.82 1.37 -23.30
CA PHE A 101 7.48 2.78 -23.28
C PHE A 101 7.32 3.33 -24.70
N PRO A 102 6.27 4.14 -24.98
CA PRO A 102 6.12 4.85 -26.23
C PRO A 102 7.28 5.83 -26.49
N ASP A 103 7.43 6.22 -27.74
CA ASP A 103 8.50 7.13 -28.16
C ASP A 103 8.10 8.62 -28.06
N ASN A 104 6.79 8.91 -27.94
CA ASN A 104 6.25 10.25 -27.96
C ASN A 104 5.25 10.51 -26.84
N LEU A 105 5.04 11.80 -26.57
CA LEU A 105 3.93 12.31 -25.76
C LEU A 105 2.89 12.94 -26.69
N ILE A 106 1.63 12.90 -26.28
CA ILE A 106 0.50 13.52 -26.98
C ILE A 106 -0.32 14.36 -25.99
N ASP A 107 -0.97 15.42 -26.47
CA ASP A 107 -1.86 16.25 -25.67
C ASP A 107 -3.12 15.48 -25.25
N SER A 108 -3.53 15.67 -23.99
CA SER A 108 -4.76 15.14 -23.43
C SER A 108 -5.41 16.09 -22.43
N GLU A 109 -6.57 15.71 -21.91
CA GLU A 109 -7.24 16.45 -20.82
C GLU A 109 -6.46 16.43 -19.49
N LEU A 110 -5.49 15.53 -19.31
CA LEU A 110 -4.60 15.47 -18.16
C LEU A 110 -3.23 16.14 -18.41
N GLY A 111 -3.10 16.88 -19.51
CA GLY A 111 -1.84 17.38 -20.05
C GLY A 111 -1.20 16.39 -21.01
N GLU A 112 0.12 16.49 -21.22
CA GLU A 112 0.85 15.53 -22.05
C GLU A 112 0.84 14.14 -21.42
N ILE A 113 0.49 13.13 -22.21
CA ILE A 113 0.52 11.71 -21.81
C ILE A 113 1.27 10.88 -22.85
N PRO A 114 1.81 9.69 -22.50
CA PRO A 114 2.44 8.79 -23.47
C PRO A 114 1.48 8.37 -24.58
N GLU A 115 1.97 8.36 -25.81
CA GLU A 115 1.20 7.97 -27.00
C GLU A 115 0.64 6.55 -26.84
N GLY A 116 -0.65 6.35 -27.15
CA GLY A 116 -1.33 5.07 -27.01
C GLY A 116 -1.78 4.71 -25.60
N TRP A 117 -1.54 5.56 -24.59
CA TRP A 117 -2.13 5.38 -23.28
C TRP A 117 -3.54 5.95 -23.24
N GLY A 118 -4.44 5.25 -22.53
CA GLY A 118 -5.82 5.68 -22.32
C GLY A 118 -6.01 6.43 -21.01
N ILE A 119 -7.16 7.09 -20.87
CA ILE A 119 -7.62 7.69 -19.62
C ILE A 119 -8.91 6.99 -19.21
N THR A 120 -9.04 6.59 -17.95
CA THR A 120 -10.26 6.01 -17.40
C THR A 120 -10.52 6.54 -15.99
N GLU A 121 -11.72 6.36 -15.50
CA GLU A 121 -12.07 6.72 -14.12
C GLU A 121 -12.08 5.46 -13.22
N ILE A 122 -11.81 5.63 -11.92
CA ILE A 122 -11.83 4.52 -10.96
C ILE A 122 -13.16 3.75 -11.01
N LYS A 123 -14.29 4.45 -11.17
CA LYS A 123 -15.61 3.80 -11.24
C LYS A 123 -15.72 2.82 -12.42
N GLU A 124 -15.06 3.11 -13.53
CA GLU A 124 -15.10 2.23 -14.73
C GLU A 124 -14.31 0.93 -14.51
N LEU A 125 -13.25 0.99 -13.70
CA LEU A 125 -12.45 -0.19 -13.31
C LEU A 125 -13.11 -0.98 -12.18
N SER A 126 -14.11 -0.41 -11.49
CA SER A 126 -14.71 -0.98 -10.29
C SER A 126 -15.91 -1.86 -10.62
N SER A 127 -15.97 -3.04 -10.03
CA SER A 127 -17.19 -3.85 -9.93
C SER A 127 -18.10 -3.34 -8.81
N LYS A 128 -17.49 -2.69 -7.78
CA LYS A 128 -18.21 -2.09 -6.67
C LYS A 128 -17.42 -0.93 -6.10
N LEU A 129 -18.06 0.23 -6.00
CA LEU A 129 -17.59 1.41 -5.28
C LEU A 129 -18.66 1.76 -4.24
N SER A 130 -18.31 1.65 -2.97
CA SER A 130 -19.25 1.86 -1.87
C SER A 130 -18.53 2.37 -0.64
N LYS A 131 -19.26 2.69 0.40
CA LYS A 131 -18.71 3.01 1.72
C LYS A 131 -19.29 2.10 2.79
N GLY A 132 -18.57 1.98 3.88
CA GLY A 132 -19.04 1.29 5.05
C GLY A 132 -20.30 1.90 5.65
N THR A 133 -20.86 1.22 6.61
CA THR A 133 -22.07 1.62 7.33
C THR A 133 -21.89 1.26 8.80
N THR A 134 -22.27 2.18 9.69
CA THR A 134 -22.31 1.89 11.13
C THR A 134 -23.71 1.42 11.50
N ALA A 135 -23.80 0.25 12.12
CA ALA A 135 -25.05 -0.28 12.64
C ALA A 135 -25.62 0.64 13.72
N ALA A 136 -26.91 0.85 13.72
CA ALA A 136 -27.56 1.61 14.78
C ALA A 136 -27.46 0.86 16.13
N LYS A 137 -27.35 1.60 17.23
CA LYS A 137 -27.24 1.02 18.58
C LYS A 137 -28.36 0.03 18.89
N LYS A 138 -29.58 0.31 18.40
CA LYS A 138 -30.74 -0.61 18.54
C LYS A 138 -30.52 -1.96 17.88
N ASP A 139 -29.84 -2.01 16.72
CA ASP A 139 -29.59 -3.26 15.97
C ASP A 139 -28.52 -4.09 16.66
N LEU A 140 -27.49 -3.43 17.21
CA LEU A 140 -26.46 -4.09 18.02
C LEU A 140 -27.00 -4.65 19.36
N LEU A 141 -27.99 -3.99 19.97
CA LEU A 141 -28.62 -4.44 21.21
C LEU A 141 -29.63 -5.56 20.99
N LYS A 142 -30.29 -5.60 19.84
CA LYS A 142 -31.24 -6.66 19.48
C LYS A 142 -30.56 -7.96 19.04
N ALA A 143 -29.30 -7.86 18.58
CA ALA A 143 -28.53 -9.01 18.18
C ALA A 143 -28.19 -9.86 19.42
N GLY A 144 -28.74 -11.06 19.50
CA GLY A 144 -28.48 -11.99 20.61
C GLY A 144 -27.22 -12.83 20.42
N ASP A 145 -26.54 -12.69 19.29
CA ASP A 145 -25.36 -13.47 18.93
C ASP A 145 -24.05 -12.80 19.34
N GLU A 146 -22.98 -13.60 19.41
CA GLU A 146 -21.66 -13.16 19.78
C GLU A 146 -21.06 -12.17 18.76
N LYS A 147 -20.31 -11.19 19.25
CA LYS A 147 -19.58 -10.23 18.42
C LYS A 147 -18.25 -10.84 17.97
N ILE A 148 -18.24 -11.42 16.80
CA ILE A 148 -17.07 -12.13 16.24
C ILE A 148 -16.53 -11.52 14.94
N ILE A 149 -17.33 -10.69 14.23
CA ILE A 149 -16.94 -10.12 12.93
C ILE A 149 -16.15 -8.83 13.15
N ASN A 150 -15.00 -8.71 12.51
CA ASN A 150 -14.17 -7.51 12.56
C ASN A 150 -14.90 -6.31 11.93
N PHE A 151 -14.76 -5.15 12.57
CA PHE A 151 -15.37 -3.90 12.15
C PHE A 151 -14.33 -2.78 12.09
N LEU A 152 -13.88 -2.46 10.89
CA LEU A 152 -12.79 -1.53 10.64
C LEU A 152 -13.23 -0.06 10.75
N LYS A 153 -12.39 0.76 11.32
CA LYS A 153 -12.51 2.22 11.40
C LYS A 153 -11.24 2.88 10.85
N VAL A 154 -11.32 4.16 10.51
CA VAL A 154 -10.15 4.90 9.98
C VAL A 154 -8.94 4.84 10.91
N ARG A 155 -9.14 4.81 12.22
CA ARG A 155 -8.05 4.69 13.21
C ARG A 155 -7.26 3.37 13.11
N ASP A 156 -7.86 2.33 12.51
CA ASP A 156 -7.25 1.01 12.36
C ASP A 156 -6.37 0.94 11.09
N ILE A 157 -6.40 1.97 10.25
CA ILE A 157 -5.55 2.11 9.06
C ILE A 157 -4.42 3.09 9.40
N SER A 158 -3.18 2.64 9.29
CA SER A 158 -2.00 3.48 9.46
C SER A 158 -1.72 4.35 8.22
N ASP A 159 -0.81 5.31 8.35
CA ASP A 159 -0.43 6.21 7.25
C ASP A 159 0.36 5.48 6.15
N ASP A 160 0.98 4.35 6.47
CA ASP A 160 1.72 3.48 5.54
C ASP A 160 0.87 2.33 4.96
N GLY A 161 -0.46 2.36 5.20
CA GLY A 161 -1.42 1.45 4.60
C GLY A 161 -1.58 0.11 5.32
N GLU A 162 -0.99 -0.08 6.51
CA GLU A 162 -1.26 -1.25 7.33
C GLU A 162 -2.62 -1.14 8.02
N ILE A 163 -3.38 -2.24 8.03
CA ILE A 163 -4.58 -2.36 8.84
C ILE A 163 -4.21 -3.08 10.13
N SER A 164 -4.36 -2.41 11.28
CA SER A 164 -4.12 -3.01 12.59
C SER A 164 -5.06 -4.18 12.85
N ARG A 165 -4.52 -5.28 13.40
CA ARG A 165 -5.32 -6.42 13.90
C ARG A 165 -5.53 -6.36 15.41
N VAL A 166 -4.85 -5.42 16.07
CA VAL A 166 -4.92 -5.27 17.52
C VAL A 166 -6.15 -4.47 17.90
N LYS A 167 -6.99 -5.03 18.77
CA LYS A 167 -8.19 -4.35 19.33
C LYS A 167 -9.19 -3.86 18.28
N LEU A 168 -9.33 -4.59 17.16
CA LEU A 168 -10.41 -4.31 16.22
C LEU A 168 -11.76 -4.40 16.93
N ASP A 169 -12.62 -3.45 16.65
CA ASP A 169 -14.02 -3.55 17.08
C ASP A 169 -14.66 -4.77 16.45
N LYS A 170 -15.63 -5.34 17.15
CA LYS A 170 -16.35 -6.52 16.68
C LYS A 170 -17.85 -6.28 16.68
N ILE A 171 -18.53 -6.86 15.71
CA ILE A 171 -19.98 -6.80 15.56
C ILE A 171 -20.59 -8.21 15.53
N PRO A 172 -21.89 -8.35 15.88
CA PRO A 172 -22.60 -9.61 15.75
C PRO A 172 -22.72 -10.09 14.30
N LYS A 173 -22.70 -11.41 14.11
CA LYS A 173 -22.85 -12.02 12.78
C LYS A 173 -24.21 -11.67 12.12
N SER A 174 -25.29 -11.61 12.90
CA SER A 174 -26.61 -11.22 12.41
C SER A 174 -26.65 -9.79 11.85
N VAL A 175 -25.90 -8.87 12.47
CA VAL A 175 -25.74 -7.48 11.99
C VAL A 175 -24.93 -7.44 10.70
N HIS A 176 -23.86 -8.22 10.62
CA HIS A 176 -22.99 -8.35 9.45
C HIS A 176 -23.78 -8.78 8.20
N VAL A 177 -24.47 -9.91 8.26
CA VAL A 177 -25.23 -10.46 7.11
C VAL A 177 -26.56 -9.73 6.86
N GLY A 178 -27.03 -8.96 7.86
CA GLY A 178 -28.27 -8.20 7.81
C GLY A 178 -28.06 -6.77 7.33
N VAL A 179 -28.08 -5.83 8.27
CA VAL A 179 -28.05 -4.39 7.98
C VAL A 179 -26.77 -3.91 7.33
N LEU A 180 -25.65 -4.63 7.53
CA LEU A 180 -24.33 -4.29 6.98
C LEU A 180 -23.92 -5.10 5.76
N LYS A 181 -24.81 -5.94 5.21
CA LYS A 181 -24.51 -6.83 4.06
C LYS A 181 -23.92 -6.11 2.84
N ARG A 182 -24.23 -4.81 2.66
CA ARG A 182 -23.71 -4.03 1.54
C ARG A 182 -22.26 -3.65 1.67
N SER A 183 -21.72 -3.65 2.88
CA SER A 183 -20.36 -3.22 3.21
C SER A 183 -19.48 -4.37 3.70
N ILE A 184 -19.79 -5.60 3.30
CA ILE A 184 -18.92 -6.75 3.51
C ILE A 184 -17.70 -6.61 2.60
N LEU A 185 -16.52 -6.65 3.21
CA LEU A 185 -15.24 -6.53 2.55
C LEU A 185 -14.78 -7.87 2.00
N GLU A 186 -14.11 -7.85 0.87
CA GLU A 186 -13.46 -8.99 0.23
C GLU A 186 -11.96 -8.74 0.11
N ALA A 187 -11.18 -9.81 -0.08
CA ALA A 187 -9.75 -9.68 -0.37
C ALA A 187 -9.55 -8.80 -1.62
N ASN A 188 -8.49 -8.01 -1.60
CA ASN A 188 -8.14 -7.04 -2.63
C ASN A 188 -9.10 -5.84 -2.76
N ASP A 189 -10.08 -5.65 -1.85
CA ASP A 189 -10.77 -4.37 -1.75
C ASP A 189 -9.75 -3.29 -1.34
N LEU A 190 -9.69 -2.19 -2.09
CA LEU A 190 -8.93 -1.01 -1.74
C LEU A 190 -9.78 -0.13 -0.83
N LEU A 191 -9.30 0.12 0.39
CA LEU A 191 -9.93 1.02 1.35
C LEU A 191 -9.40 2.43 1.16
N PHE A 192 -10.28 3.40 1.20
CA PHE A 192 -9.95 4.83 1.16
C PHE A 192 -10.70 5.57 2.27
N SER A 193 -10.01 6.27 3.15
CA SER A 193 -10.65 7.05 4.19
C SER A 193 -11.22 8.35 3.61
N ILE A 194 -12.55 8.52 3.72
CA ILE A 194 -13.30 9.66 3.16
C ILE A 194 -13.77 10.65 4.22
N ALA A 195 -13.55 10.35 5.50
CA ALA A 195 -13.92 11.23 6.63
C ALA A 195 -12.94 10.99 7.79
N GLY A 196 -12.79 11.98 8.66
CA GLY A 196 -11.78 11.97 9.74
C GLY A 196 -10.40 12.26 9.16
N THR A 197 -9.44 11.35 9.33
CA THR A 197 -8.15 11.44 8.61
C THR A 197 -8.39 10.98 7.17
N ILE A 198 -8.64 11.93 6.27
CA ILE A 198 -8.95 11.68 4.86
C ILE A 198 -7.67 11.31 4.11
N GLY A 199 -7.78 10.41 3.13
CA GLY A 199 -6.69 10.04 2.21
C GLY A 199 -5.87 8.81 2.60
N ARG A 200 -6.15 8.17 3.76
CA ARG A 200 -5.51 6.88 4.08
C ARG A 200 -5.98 5.81 3.12
N VAL A 201 -5.03 5.04 2.61
CA VAL A 201 -5.27 3.93 1.67
C VAL A 201 -4.77 2.64 2.29
N ALA A 202 -5.54 1.56 2.17
CA ALA A 202 -5.10 0.24 2.60
C ALA A 202 -5.70 -0.85 1.72
N LEU A 203 -5.05 -2.02 1.71
CA LEU A 203 -5.53 -3.20 1.00
C LEU A 203 -6.13 -4.20 2.00
N VAL A 204 -7.33 -4.71 1.70
CA VAL A 204 -7.93 -5.78 2.48
C VAL A 204 -7.21 -7.10 2.17
N GLU A 205 -6.49 -7.62 3.18
CA GLU A 205 -5.84 -8.92 3.09
C GLU A 205 -6.82 -10.06 3.38
N GLU A 206 -6.45 -11.31 3.02
CA GLU A 206 -7.26 -12.53 3.18
C GLU A 206 -7.83 -12.72 4.60
N ASP A 207 -7.02 -12.41 5.63
CA ASP A 207 -7.40 -12.54 7.04
C ASP A 207 -8.44 -11.50 7.51
N LEU A 208 -8.68 -10.46 6.71
CA LEU A 208 -9.71 -9.43 6.93
C LEU A 208 -10.92 -9.58 6.00
N THR A 209 -10.94 -10.60 5.16
CA THR A 209 -12.13 -10.95 4.35
C THR A 209 -13.33 -11.20 5.28
N ASN A 210 -14.52 -10.84 4.80
CA ASN A 210 -15.76 -10.92 5.59
C ASN A 210 -15.80 -9.98 6.83
N SER A 211 -14.96 -8.95 6.86
CA SER A 211 -15.10 -7.84 7.80
C SER A 211 -16.11 -6.81 7.28
N ASN A 212 -16.46 -5.84 8.12
CA ASN A 212 -17.16 -4.62 7.71
C ASN A 212 -16.33 -3.40 8.06
N CYS A 213 -16.69 -2.25 7.50
CA CYS A 213 -16.11 -0.98 7.87
C CYS A 213 -17.17 0.09 8.17
N ASN A 214 -16.77 1.17 8.85
CA ASN A 214 -17.66 2.29 9.15
C ASN A 214 -17.83 3.21 7.92
N GLN A 215 -18.75 4.15 8.02
CA GLN A 215 -19.10 5.10 6.95
C GLN A 215 -17.98 6.09 6.57
N ALA A 216 -16.91 6.17 7.37
CA ALA A 216 -15.74 7.00 7.08
C ALA A 216 -14.73 6.35 6.15
N ILE A 217 -14.94 5.07 5.81
CA ILE A 217 -14.12 4.31 4.87
C ILE A 217 -14.96 3.99 3.64
N ALA A 218 -14.48 4.40 2.46
CA ALA A 218 -14.92 3.89 1.18
C ALA A 218 -14.10 2.65 0.81
N PHE A 219 -14.68 1.76 0.02
CA PHE A 219 -13.95 0.64 -0.56
C PHE A 219 -14.24 0.53 -2.06
N ILE A 220 -13.19 0.18 -2.78
CA ILE A 220 -13.15 -0.01 -4.23
C ILE A 220 -12.86 -1.49 -4.46
N ARG A 221 -13.78 -2.19 -5.09
CA ARG A 221 -13.59 -3.56 -5.58
C ARG A 221 -13.40 -3.50 -7.06
N LEU A 222 -12.25 -3.87 -7.53
CA LEU A 222 -11.91 -3.85 -8.95
C LEU A 222 -12.59 -5.00 -9.70
N LYS A 223 -12.80 -4.84 -11.01
CA LYS A 223 -13.28 -5.89 -11.90
C LYS A 223 -12.19 -6.93 -12.14
N GLU A 224 -10.95 -6.44 -12.32
CA GLU A 224 -9.76 -7.22 -12.66
C GLU A 224 -8.61 -6.78 -11.72
N PRO A 225 -8.65 -7.21 -10.44
CA PRO A 225 -7.66 -6.78 -9.46
C PRO A 225 -6.24 -7.20 -9.83
N GLU A 226 -6.06 -8.35 -10.48
CA GLU A 226 -4.77 -8.85 -10.97
C GLU A 226 -4.11 -7.92 -11.99
N ILE A 227 -4.89 -7.07 -12.68
CA ILE A 227 -4.40 -6.12 -13.68
C ILE A 227 -4.26 -4.72 -13.06
N HIS A 228 -5.25 -4.26 -12.29
CA HIS A 228 -5.40 -2.84 -11.98
C HIS A 228 -5.11 -2.48 -10.51
N LEU A 229 -4.87 -3.49 -9.63
CA LEU A 229 -4.74 -3.25 -8.19
C LEU A 229 -3.57 -2.32 -7.86
N GLU A 230 -2.37 -2.65 -8.36
CA GLU A 230 -1.16 -1.89 -8.09
C GLU A 230 -1.24 -0.46 -8.65
N LEU A 231 -1.76 -0.34 -9.86
CA LEU A 231 -2.00 0.95 -10.50
C LEU A 231 -2.95 1.83 -9.68
N CYS A 232 -4.10 1.27 -9.26
CA CYS A 232 -5.09 2.00 -8.46
C CYS A 232 -4.52 2.38 -7.09
N TYR A 233 -3.85 1.44 -6.40
CA TYR A 233 -3.24 1.69 -5.09
C TYR A 233 -2.22 2.84 -5.17
N LEU A 234 -1.26 2.78 -6.09
CA LEU A 234 -0.20 3.78 -6.23
C LEU A 234 -0.73 5.15 -6.68
N ASN A 235 -1.79 5.19 -7.50
CA ASN A 235 -2.47 6.46 -7.80
C ASN A 235 -3.12 7.05 -6.54
N LEU A 236 -3.82 6.24 -5.74
CA LEU A 236 -4.54 6.71 -4.55
C LEU A 236 -3.58 7.24 -3.46
N VAL A 237 -2.42 6.60 -3.26
CA VAL A 237 -1.39 7.10 -2.32
C VAL A 237 -0.53 8.21 -2.94
N GLY A 238 -0.55 8.36 -4.25
CA GLY A 238 0.27 9.32 -5.00
C GLY A 238 -0.14 10.78 -4.75
N LYS A 239 0.87 11.66 -4.74
CA LYS A 239 0.69 13.09 -4.43
C LYS A 239 -0.41 13.77 -5.28
N ARG A 240 -0.49 13.47 -6.58
CA ARG A 240 -1.50 14.07 -7.47
C ARG A 240 -2.92 13.84 -6.96
N VAL A 241 -3.26 12.60 -6.63
CA VAL A 241 -4.60 12.23 -6.15
C VAL A 241 -4.84 12.77 -4.73
N GLN A 242 -3.82 12.71 -3.86
CA GLN A 242 -3.93 13.23 -2.51
C GLN A 242 -4.17 14.76 -2.51
N ASP A 243 -3.46 15.51 -3.34
CA ASP A 243 -3.67 16.96 -3.51
C ASP A 243 -5.06 17.28 -4.09
N GLU A 244 -5.53 16.51 -5.08
CA GLU A 244 -6.88 16.62 -5.64
C GLU A 244 -7.95 16.40 -4.57
N VAL A 245 -7.82 15.36 -3.77
CA VAL A 245 -8.73 15.02 -2.67
C VAL A 245 -8.77 16.14 -1.64
N ILE A 246 -7.61 16.64 -1.18
CA ILE A 246 -7.50 17.73 -0.22
C ILE A 246 -8.16 19.00 -0.78
N SER A 247 -7.89 19.35 -2.04
CA SER A 247 -8.48 20.51 -2.71
C SER A 247 -10.03 20.45 -2.72
N LYS A 248 -10.59 19.31 -3.08
CA LYS A 248 -12.05 19.09 -3.11
C LYS A 248 -12.67 19.14 -1.72
N VAL A 249 -11.97 18.69 -0.68
CA VAL A 249 -12.43 18.75 0.72
C VAL A 249 -12.44 20.19 1.26
N VAL A 250 -11.39 20.97 0.98
CA VAL A 250 -11.29 22.38 1.43
C VAL A 250 -12.36 23.27 0.79
N GLN A 251 -12.73 22.99 -0.46
CA GLN A 251 -13.78 23.73 -1.18
C GLN A 251 -15.20 23.33 -0.77
N GLY A 252 -15.36 22.20 -0.09
CA GLY A 252 -16.66 21.67 0.35
C GLY A 252 -17.13 22.27 1.67
N VAL A 253 -18.47 22.38 1.84
CA VAL A 253 -19.10 22.80 3.10
C VAL A 253 -18.95 21.74 4.21
N GLN A 254 -18.64 20.49 3.84
CA GLN A 254 -18.41 19.38 4.77
C GLN A 254 -17.00 18.82 4.60
N ALA A 255 -16.34 18.56 5.71
CA ALA A 255 -14.99 17.94 5.74
C ALA A 255 -15.03 16.45 5.40
N ASN A 256 -15.68 16.07 4.29
CA ASN A 256 -15.78 14.69 3.80
C ASN A 256 -15.53 14.66 2.30
N PHE A 257 -14.78 13.66 1.85
CA PHE A 257 -14.62 13.37 0.43
C PHE A 257 -15.78 12.50 -0.07
N SER A 258 -16.33 12.79 -1.26
CA SER A 258 -17.51 12.07 -1.75
C SER A 258 -17.13 10.75 -2.47
N LEU A 259 -18.05 9.77 -2.43
CA LEU A 259 -17.88 8.55 -3.27
C LEU A 259 -17.86 8.87 -4.76
N THR A 260 -18.67 9.84 -5.20
CA THR A 260 -18.65 10.31 -6.59
C THR A 260 -17.28 10.85 -6.95
N GLY A 261 -16.72 11.76 -6.13
CA GLY A 261 -15.40 12.30 -6.36
C GLY A 261 -14.29 11.23 -6.36
N LEU A 262 -14.41 10.19 -5.51
CA LEU A 262 -13.49 9.05 -5.53
C LEU A 262 -13.61 8.26 -6.83
N GLY A 263 -14.84 8.03 -7.31
CA GLY A 263 -15.09 7.28 -8.56
C GLY A 263 -14.66 8.02 -9.82
N GLU A 264 -14.65 9.37 -9.79
CA GLU A 264 -14.28 10.24 -10.91
C GLU A 264 -12.78 10.55 -10.98
N ILE A 265 -11.96 10.00 -10.07
CA ILE A 265 -10.50 10.12 -10.16
C ILE A 265 -10.05 9.46 -11.45
N LYS A 266 -9.36 10.23 -12.29
CA LYS A 266 -8.83 9.79 -13.58
C LYS A 266 -7.47 9.12 -13.42
N LEU A 267 -7.32 7.99 -14.09
CA LEU A 267 -6.12 7.17 -14.13
C LEU A 267 -5.64 7.02 -15.57
N LEU A 268 -4.33 6.98 -15.75
CA LEU A 268 -3.71 6.62 -17.02
C LEU A 268 -3.61 5.10 -17.13
N ILE A 269 -4.03 4.57 -18.27
CA ILE A 269 -4.00 3.13 -18.55
C ILE A 269 -3.04 2.88 -19.70
N PRO A 270 -1.86 2.33 -19.45
CA PRO A 270 -0.93 1.89 -20.49
C PRO A 270 -1.41 0.60 -21.15
N SER A 271 -0.60 0.07 -22.09
CA SER A 271 -0.86 -1.24 -22.69
C SER A 271 -0.89 -2.35 -21.63
N LEU A 272 -1.66 -3.42 -21.89
CA LEU A 272 -1.72 -4.58 -20.99
C LEU A 272 -0.33 -5.17 -20.72
N LYS A 273 0.52 -5.28 -21.73
CA LYS A 273 1.89 -5.77 -21.58
C LYS A 273 2.73 -4.93 -20.64
N PHE A 274 2.55 -3.60 -20.68
CA PHE A 274 3.20 -2.69 -19.74
C PHE A 274 2.68 -2.90 -18.30
N LEU A 275 1.36 -3.01 -18.12
CA LEU A 275 0.75 -3.24 -16.80
C LEU A 275 1.20 -4.58 -16.20
N GLU A 276 1.25 -5.65 -16.98
CA GLU A 276 1.75 -6.95 -16.52
C GLU A 276 3.19 -6.86 -16.01
N TYR A 277 4.06 -6.17 -16.76
CA TYR A 277 5.44 -5.95 -16.34
C TYR A 277 5.53 -5.08 -15.08
N PHE A 278 4.81 -3.95 -15.06
CA PHE A 278 4.76 -3.04 -13.92
C PHE A 278 4.26 -3.75 -12.66
N ASN A 279 3.16 -4.50 -12.76
CA ASN A 279 2.60 -5.27 -11.66
C ASN A 279 3.61 -6.28 -11.11
N LYS A 280 4.36 -6.96 -11.98
CA LYS A 280 5.42 -7.89 -11.55
C LYS A 280 6.47 -7.17 -10.69
N VAL A 281 6.93 -6.00 -11.12
CA VAL A 281 7.96 -5.22 -10.39
C VAL A 281 7.41 -4.72 -9.04
N ILE A 282 6.20 -4.19 -9.03
CA ILE A 282 5.58 -3.62 -7.82
C ILE A 282 5.14 -4.71 -6.84
N SER A 283 4.58 -5.81 -7.34
CA SER A 283 4.12 -6.90 -6.47
C SER A 283 5.25 -7.51 -5.63
N ASP A 284 6.48 -7.57 -6.15
CA ASP A 284 7.65 -8.04 -5.38
C ASP A 284 7.94 -7.10 -4.20
N ILE A 285 7.83 -5.79 -4.40
CA ILE A 285 8.00 -4.78 -3.35
C ILE A 285 6.88 -4.90 -2.30
N HIS A 286 5.63 -4.96 -2.73
CA HIS A 286 4.47 -5.07 -1.84
C HIS A 286 4.45 -6.40 -1.09
N TYR A 287 4.85 -7.50 -1.74
CA TYR A 287 4.99 -8.79 -1.07
C TYR A 287 6.01 -8.73 0.07
N LYS A 288 7.17 -8.11 -0.15
CA LYS A 288 8.18 -7.91 0.90
C LYS A 288 7.65 -7.04 2.05
N LYS A 289 6.94 -5.93 1.76
CA LYS A 289 6.26 -5.12 2.77
C LYS A 289 5.30 -5.96 3.62
N LYS A 290 4.47 -6.77 2.96
CA LYS A 290 3.51 -7.64 3.64
C LYS A 290 4.19 -8.65 4.58
N LEU A 291 5.32 -9.23 4.17
CA LEU A 291 6.09 -10.13 5.04
C LEU A 291 6.63 -9.40 6.28
N LEU A 292 7.17 -8.19 6.12
CA LEU A 292 7.69 -7.39 7.23
C LEU A 292 6.58 -6.93 8.19
N PHE A 293 5.39 -6.59 7.70
CA PHE A 293 4.23 -6.31 8.55
C PHE A 293 3.81 -7.55 9.36
N ARG A 294 3.81 -8.74 8.75
CA ARG A 294 3.51 -10.01 9.46
C ARG A 294 4.56 -10.32 10.51
N GLU A 295 5.83 -10.13 10.19
CA GLU A 295 6.93 -10.30 11.14
C GLU A 295 6.78 -9.33 12.33
N ASN A 296 6.48 -8.06 12.07
CA ASN A 296 6.26 -7.08 13.14
C ASN A 296 5.09 -7.44 14.06
N ARG A 297 3.99 -7.95 13.50
CA ARG A 297 2.88 -8.43 14.31
C ARG A 297 3.31 -9.58 15.22
N ALA A 298 4.00 -10.59 14.66
CA ALA A 298 4.50 -11.73 15.44
C ALA A 298 5.48 -11.28 16.55
N LEU A 299 6.42 -10.38 16.23
CA LEU A 299 7.37 -9.82 17.20
C LEU A 299 6.64 -9.05 18.32
N THR A 300 5.62 -8.27 17.99
CA THR A 300 4.81 -7.54 18.96
C THR A 300 4.07 -8.49 19.88
N ASP A 301 3.43 -9.53 19.34
CA ASP A 301 2.72 -10.55 20.12
C ASP A 301 3.68 -11.32 21.05
N ILE A 302 4.87 -11.67 20.56
CA ILE A 302 5.93 -12.31 21.36
C ILE A 302 6.34 -11.38 22.50
N ARG A 303 6.67 -10.12 22.23
CA ARG A 303 7.07 -9.13 23.24
C ARG A 303 6.01 -8.95 24.29
N ASP A 304 4.76 -8.74 23.89
CA ASP A 304 3.65 -8.43 24.80
C ASP A 304 3.23 -9.67 25.62
N THR A 305 3.47 -10.89 25.11
CA THR A 305 3.25 -12.14 25.84
C THR A 305 4.38 -12.47 26.79
N LEU A 306 5.64 -12.23 26.38
CA LEU A 306 6.81 -12.56 27.18
C LEU A 306 6.98 -11.62 28.38
N LEU A 307 6.75 -10.32 28.19
CA LEU A 307 7.02 -9.30 29.21
C LEU A 307 6.35 -9.58 30.57
N PRO A 308 5.02 -9.85 30.66
CA PRO A 308 4.38 -10.17 31.94
C PRO A 308 4.93 -11.44 32.59
N ARG A 309 5.23 -12.47 31.80
CA ARG A 309 5.70 -13.77 32.28
C ARG A 309 7.15 -13.71 32.78
N LEU A 310 7.97 -12.88 32.16
CA LEU A 310 9.33 -12.61 32.62
C LEU A 310 9.36 -11.75 33.90
N LEU A 311 8.48 -10.75 33.99
CA LEU A 311 8.37 -9.90 35.17
C LEU A 311 7.77 -10.65 36.38
N SER A 312 6.89 -11.63 36.14
CA SER A 312 6.31 -12.47 37.23
C SER A 312 7.24 -13.58 37.69
N GLY A 313 8.33 -13.86 36.94
CA GLY A 313 9.21 -15.02 37.22
C GLY A 313 8.64 -16.35 36.76
N GLU A 314 7.53 -16.37 36.02
CA GLU A 314 6.98 -17.59 35.41
C GLU A 314 7.91 -18.17 34.33
N LEU A 315 8.64 -17.28 33.65
CA LEU A 315 9.73 -17.63 32.72
C LEU A 315 11.05 -17.15 33.31
N SER A 316 12.07 -17.99 33.29
CA SER A 316 13.45 -17.64 33.64
C SER A 316 14.27 -17.42 32.36
N ILE A 317 15.19 -16.45 32.39
CA ILE A 317 16.18 -16.24 31.35
C ILE A 317 17.52 -16.72 31.89
N ASP A 318 18.26 -17.47 31.07
CA ASP A 318 19.66 -17.72 31.34
C ASP A 318 20.46 -16.41 31.19
N THR A 319 21.05 -15.99 32.30
CA THR A 319 21.84 -14.75 32.36
C THR A 319 23.30 -14.95 31.99
N SER A 320 23.74 -16.19 31.72
CA SER A 320 25.14 -16.54 31.45
C SER A 320 25.63 -16.05 30.07
N GLU A 321 24.73 -15.68 29.14
CA GLU A 321 25.07 -15.24 27.78
C GLU A 321 25.04 -13.71 27.58
N THR A 322 24.77 -12.93 28.61
CA THR A 322 24.77 -11.46 28.51
C THR A 322 26.08 -10.88 29.01
N GLU A 323 27.11 -10.84 28.19
CA GLU A 323 28.20 -9.86 28.33
C GLU A 323 27.65 -8.49 27.89
N PHE A 324 27.60 -7.56 28.87
CA PHE A 324 27.21 -6.17 28.65
C PHE A 324 28.37 -5.30 28.23
#